data_4513aef8292f27267684e0d2d0e2c5d3
#
_entry.id   4513aef8292f27267684e0d2d0e2c5d3
#
_cell.length_a   1.000
_cell.length_b   1.000
_cell.length_c   1.000
_cell.angle_alpha   90.00
_cell.angle_beta   90.00
_cell.angle_gamma   90.00
#
_symmetry.space_group_name_H-M   'P 1'
#
loop_
_entity.id
_entity.type
_entity.pdbx_description
1 polymer ?
#
loop_
_entity_poly.entity_id
_entity_poly.type
_entity_poly.pdbx_seq_one_letter_code
_entity_poly.pdbx_strand_id
1 'polypeptide(L)'
;NRYKGLRSPLKIKFGVSGCTRECAEAQGKDVGIIATEKGWNLYVCGNGGMKPRHAELFASDLSKADLIKLIDRVLMFYVRTADRLQRTSTWRDNMEGGLAYLQNVILNDSLGLNAELEAQMQHVVNTYQCEWKTAVTDPEVRKRFRSFVNSHKKDEHIVFVEERGQIRPARPEERAEVALDVTQA
;
A
#
# COMPACT_ATOMS: atom_id res chain seq x y z
N ASN A 1 -9.62 -1.35 -2.08
CA ASN A 1 -9.16 -1.85 -3.38
C ASN A 1 -8.75 -0.74 -4.35
N ARG A 2 -9.31 0.49 -4.25
CA ARG A 2 -9.07 1.59 -5.20
C ARG A 2 -7.58 1.93 -5.41
N TYR A 3 -6.78 1.93 -4.35
CA TYR A 3 -5.39 2.40 -4.40
C TYR A 3 -4.34 1.28 -4.51
N LYS A 4 -4.74 0.04 -4.71
CA LYS A 4 -3.81 -1.10 -4.77
C LYS A 4 -2.80 -1.04 -5.91
N GLY A 5 -3.17 -0.47 -7.04
CA GLY A 5 -2.30 -0.31 -8.20
C GLY A 5 -1.43 0.95 -8.19
N LEU A 6 -1.63 1.83 -7.20
CA LEU A 6 -0.92 3.10 -7.16
C LEU A 6 0.56 2.90 -6.79
N ARG A 7 1.44 3.26 -7.70
CA ARG A 7 2.88 3.34 -7.44
C ARG A 7 3.22 4.75 -6.95
N SER A 8 3.78 4.84 -5.76
CA SER A 8 4.08 6.10 -5.09
C SER A 8 5.57 6.24 -4.78
N PRO A 9 6.07 7.47 -4.56
CA PRO A 9 7.46 7.72 -4.21
C PRO A 9 7.95 6.91 -3.01
N LEU A 10 7.10 6.73 -2.00
CA LEU A 10 7.31 5.85 -0.87
C LEU A 10 5.99 5.18 -0.47
N LYS A 11 6.08 4.09 0.29
CA LYS A 11 4.93 3.35 0.83
C LYS A 11 3.97 4.28 1.57
N ILE A 12 2.71 4.30 1.16
CA ILE A 12 1.62 5.06 1.78
C ILE A 12 0.83 4.16 2.75
N LYS A 13 0.58 4.65 3.93
CA LYS A 13 -0.23 4.00 4.95
C LYS A 13 -1.55 4.73 5.13
N PHE A 14 -2.62 3.97 5.19
CA PHE A 14 -3.97 4.46 5.49
C PHE A 14 -4.40 4.03 6.90
N GLY A 15 -5.16 4.87 7.56
CA GLY A 15 -5.88 4.55 8.78
C GLY A 15 -7.31 5.05 8.68
N VAL A 16 -8.27 4.22 9.10
CA VAL A 16 -9.67 4.59 9.15
C VAL A 16 -10.22 4.31 10.54
N SER A 17 -10.59 5.35 11.26
CA SER A 17 -11.26 5.27 12.56
C SER A 17 -12.75 5.51 12.39
N GLY A 18 -13.56 4.57 12.87
CA GLY A 18 -15.01 4.64 12.78
C GLY A 18 -15.68 5.64 13.72
N CYS A 19 -14.92 6.30 14.59
CA CYS A 19 -15.37 7.35 15.49
C CYS A 19 -14.18 8.22 15.96
N THR A 20 -14.52 9.31 16.64
CA THR A 20 -13.54 10.29 17.16
C THR A 20 -12.65 9.78 18.29
N ARG A 21 -12.86 8.57 18.80
CA ARG A 21 -11.94 7.91 19.75
C ARG A 21 -10.61 7.51 19.10
N GLU A 22 -10.61 7.43 17.78
CA GLU A 22 -9.38 7.30 16.98
C GLU A 22 -8.55 6.02 17.28
N CYS A 23 -9.24 4.91 17.65
CA CYS A 23 -8.59 3.65 18.04
C CYS A 23 -7.75 2.99 16.91
N ALA A 24 -7.97 3.37 15.66
CA ALA A 24 -7.20 2.87 14.52
C ALA A 24 -5.93 3.68 14.25
N GLU A 25 -5.59 4.67 15.10
CA GLU A 25 -4.40 5.53 14.95
C GLU A 25 -4.30 6.17 13.56
N ALA A 26 -5.43 6.63 13.04
CA ALA A 26 -5.50 7.21 11.70
C ALA A 26 -4.60 8.44 11.54
N GLN A 27 -4.47 9.25 12.58
CA GLN A 27 -3.59 10.44 12.57
C GLN A 27 -2.09 10.11 12.57
N GLY A 28 -1.72 8.85 12.81
CA GLY A 28 -0.35 8.37 12.67
C GLY A 28 -0.02 7.82 11.27
N LYS A 29 -0.89 8.03 10.29
CA LYS A 29 -0.76 7.48 8.93
C LYS A 29 -0.61 8.61 7.90
N ASP A 30 -0.12 8.25 6.71
CA ASP A 30 0.02 9.21 5.60
C ASP A 30 -1.33 9.79 5.17
N VAL A 31 -2.37 8.96 5.22
CA VAL A 31 -3.78 9.34 5.01
C VAL A 31 -4.60 8.79 6.17
N GLY A 32 -5.16 9.67 6.95
CA GLY A 32 -6.03 9.38 8.09
C GLY A 32 -7.48 9.77 7.81
N ILE A 33 -8.40 8.92 8.16
CA ILE A 33 -9.83 9.15 7.96
C ILE A 33 -10.53 8.87 9.29
N ILE A 34 -11.28 9.84 9.79
CA ILE A 34 -12.03 9.70 11.05
C ILE A 34 -13.49 10.01 10.79
N ALA A 35 -14.37 9.09 11.17
CA ALA A 35 -15.81 9.31 11.11
C ALA A 35 -16.29 10.24 12.23
N THR A 36 -17.17 11.16 11.89
CA THR A 36 -17.89 12.05 12.81
C THR A 36 -19.39 11.92 12.59
N GLU A 37 -20.18 12.54 13.44
CA GLU A 37 -21.65 12.57 13.27
C GLU A 37 -22.09 13.27 11.97
N LYS A 38 -21.26 14.21 11.46
CA LYS A 38 -21.57 15.00 10.27
C LYS A 38 -21.00 14.45 8.97
N GLY A 39 -20.09 13.47 9.05
CA GLY A 39 -19.44 12.94 7.87
C GLY A 39 -18.03 12.40 8.17
N TRP A 40 -17.10 12.70 7.28
CA TRP A 40 -15.73 12.21 7.38
C TRP A 40 -14.73 13.36 7.48
N ASN A 41 -13.79 13.24 8.39
CA ASN A 41 -12.63 14.11 8.46
C ASN A 41 -11.45 13.44 7.78
N LEU A 42 -10.79 14.16 6.88
CA LEU A 42 -9.59 13.74 6.20
C LEU A 42 -8.37 14.41 6.85
N TYR A 43 -7.42 13.59 7.26
CA TYR A 43 -6.12 13.98 7.76
C TYR A 43 -5.03 13.50 6.80
N VAL A 44 -3.97 14.29 6.61
CA VAL A 44 -2.90 13.96 5.66
C VAL A 44 -1.52 14.19 6.28
N CYS A 45 -0.52 13.55 5.68
CA CYS A 45 0.89 13.76 5.97
C CYS A 45 1.35 13.36 7.38
N GLY A 46 0.67 12.39 8.01
CA GLY A 46 1.12 11.79 9.27
C GLY A 46 2.24 10.75 9.06
N ASN A 47 2.92 10.46 10.15
CA ASN A 47 3.96 9.44 10.20
C ASN A 47 4.07 8.84 11.59
N GLY A 48 3.85 7.54 11.72
CA GLY A 48 4.06 6.76 12.96
C GLY A 48 5.41 6.04 13.03
N GLY A 49 6.41 6.48 12.24
CA GLY A 49 7.75 5.89 12.23
C GLY A 49 8.69 6.46 13.30
N MET A 50 9.99 6.30 13.10
CA MET A 50 11.05 6.73 14.02
C MET A 50 11.01 8.23 14.39
N LYS A 51 10.51 9.08 13.48
CA LYS A 51 10.18 10.48 13.76
C LYS A 51 8.67 10.64 13.65
N PRO A 52 7.92 10.37 14.73
CA PRO A 52 6.47 10.40 14.68
C PRO A 52 5.95 11.81 14.44
N ARG A 53 4.86 11.89 13.68
CA ARG A 53 4.18 13.13 13.37
C ARG A 53 2.69 12.87 13.22
N HIS A 54 1.87 13.69 13.84
CA HIS A 54 0.44 13.65 13.60
C HIS A 54 0.12 14.14 12.20
N ALA A 55 -0.81 13.47 11.55
CA ALA A 55 -1.44 13.97 10.33
C ALA A 55 -2.24 15.23 10.64
N GLU A 56 -2.25 16.16 9.71
CA GLU A 56 -2.95 17.42 9.87
C GLU A 56 -4.34 17.36 9.23
N LEU A 57 -5.31 18.02 9.86
CA LEU A 57 -6.67 18.08 9.34
C LEU A 57 -6.68 18.82 8.00
N PHE A 58 -7.03 18.10 6.96
CA PHE A 58 -7.09 18.61 5.60
C PHE A 58 -8.46 19.15 5.22
N ALA A 59 -9.51 18.39 5.55
CA ALA A 59 -10.90 18.79 5.35
C ALA A 59 -11.81 18.03 6.32
N SER A 60 -12.96 18.62 6.68
CA SER A 60 -13.92 18.08 7.64
C SER A 60 -15.31 17.93 7.02
N ASP A 61 -16.14 17.14 7.68
CA ASP A 61 -17.56 16.94 7.37
C ASP A 61 -17.84 16.51 5.93
N LEU A 62 -16.90 15.73 5.36
CA LEU A 62 -16.95 15.30 3.98
C LEU A 62 -18.00 14.20 3.75
N SER A 63 -18.69 14.28 2.62
CA SER A 63 -19.41 13.14 2.08
C SER A 63 -18.43 12.02 1.68
N LYS A 64 -18.90 10.79 1.55
CA LYS A 64 -18.06 9.68 1.06
C LYS A 64 -17.49 9.97 -0.33
N ALA A 65 -18.24 10.61 -1.19
CA ALA A 65 -17.82 10.93 -2.55
C ALA A 65 -16.70 11.98 -2.54
N ASP A 66 -16.87 13.05 -1.78
CA ASP A 66 -15.88 14.11 -1.65
C ASP A 66 -14.60 13.62 -0.98
N LEU A 67 -14.73 12.80 0.07
CA LEU A 67 -13.59 12.16 0.72
C LEU A 67 -12.71 11.40 -0.28
N ILE A 68 -13.32 10.52 -1.09
CA ILE A 68 -12.58 9.74 -2.08
C ILE A 68 -11.94 10.65 -3.12
N LYS A 69 -12.66 11.65 -3.59
CA LYS A 69 -12.19 12.63 -4.56
C LYS A 69 -10.97 13.42 -4.06
N LEU A 70 -11.04 13.88 -2.82
CA LEU A 70 -9.91 14.60 -2.21
C LEU A 70 -8.70 13.69 -1.97
N ILE A 71 -8.91 12.44 -1.55
CA ILE A 71 -7.82 11.47 -1.42
C ILE A 71 -7.16 11.23 -2.77
N ASP A 72 -7.93 11.04 -3.84
CA ASP A 72 -7.42 10.85 -5.20
C ASP A 72 -6.51 12.00 -5.62
N ARG A 73 -6.97 13.24 -5.43
CA ARG A 73 -6.21 14.45 -5.76
C ARG A 73 -4.92 14.58 -4.96
N VAL A 74 -5.00 14.44 -3.63
CA VAL A 74 -3.84 14.53 -2.74
C VAL A 74 -2.79 13.48 -3.11
N LEU A 75 -3.21 12.24 -3.31
CA LEU A 75 -2.29 11.16 -3.66
C LEU A 75 -1.63 11.36 -5.02
N MET A 76 -2.39 11.76 -6.04
CA MET A 76 -1.81 12.01 -7.36
C MET A 76 -0.91 13.25 -7.36
N PHE A 77 -1.25 14.28 -6.61
CA PHE A 77 -0.38 15.45 -6.45
C PHE A 77 0.93 15.07 -5.75
N TYR A 78 0.86 14.25 -4.70
CA TYR A 78 2.06 13.69 -4.05
C TYR A 78 2.90 12.86 -5.02
N VAL A 79 2.29 11.98 -5.81
CA VAL A 79 3.01 11.15 -6.79
C VAL A 79 3.74 12.00 -7.83
N ARG A 80 3.16 13.15 -8.23
CA ARG A 80 3.73 14.04 -9.24
C ARG A 80 4.85 14.95 -8.73
N THR A 81 4.80 15.33 -7.45
CA THR A 81 5.63 16.41 -6.93
C THR A 81 6.62 16.01 -5.86
N ALA A 82 6.48 14.82 -5.27
CA ALA A 82 7.42 14.34 -4.28
C ALA A 82 8.64 13.67 -4.92
N ASP A 83 9.78 13.81 -4.26
CA ASP A 83 11.01 13.15 -4.63
C ASP A 83 10.92 11.62 -4.39
N ARG A 84 11.79 10.88 -5.07
CA ARG A 84 11.91 9.43 -4.84
C ARG A 84 12.25 9.16 -3.38
N LEU A 85 11.54 8.21 -2.78
CA LEU A 85 11.65 7.80 -1.37
C LEU A 85 11.29 8.88 -0.34
N GLN A 86 10.73 10.00 -0.76
CA GLN A 86 10.27 11.05 0.12
C GLN A 86 8.94 10.67 0.79
N ARG A 87 8.87 10.77 2.11
CA ARG A 87 7.63 10.57 2.85
C ARG A 87 6.68 11.74 2.70
N THR A 88 5.38 11.48 2.82
CA THR A 88 4.33 12.51 2.76
C THR A 88 4.56 13.63 3.79
N SER A 89 4.99 13.30 5.01
CA SER A 89 5.31 14.29 6.04
C SER A 89 6.49 15.18 5.65
N THR A 90 7.57 14.60 5.10
CA THR A 90 8.74 15.34 4.63
C THR A 90 8.40 16.16 3.37
N TRP A 91 7.64 15.58 2.45
CA TRP A 91 7.14 16.29 1.27
C TRP A 91 6.35 17.54 1.63
N ARG A 92 5.46 17.40 2.60
CA ARG A 92 4.66 18.53 3.11
C ARG A 92 5.57 19.60 3.77
N ASP A 93 6.62 19.20 4.51
CA ASP A 93 7.53 20.15 5.18
C ASP A 93 8.41 20.92 4.19
N ASN A 94 8.79 20.28 3.11
CA ASN A 94 9.59 20.90 2.05
C ASN A 94 8.74 21.78 1.11
N MET A 95 7.42 21.71 1.22
CA MET A 95 6.50 22.49 0.39
C MET A 95 6.37 23.89 0.95
N GLU A 96 6.72 24.91 0.16
CA GLU A 96 6.51 26.30 0.53
C GLU A 96 5.01 26.55 0.76
N GLY A 97 4.67 27.15 1.90
CA GLY A 97 3.29 27.29 2.34
C GLY A 97 2.66 26.05 2.98
N GLY A 98 3.34 24.90 2.98
CA GLY A 98 2.96 23.69 3.72
C GLY A 98 1.54 23.20 3.43
N LEU A 99 0.80 22.90 4.50
CA LEU A 99 -0.58 22.39 4.39
C LEU A 99 -1.52 23.40 3.73
N ALA A 100 -1.37 24.70 4.03
CA ALA A 100 -2.24 25.74 3.48
C ALA A 100 -2.10 25.82 1.95
N TYR A 101 -0.88 25.70 1.44
CA TYR A 101 -0.65 25.63 0.00
C TYR A 101 -1.31 24.35 -0.60
N LEU A 102 -1.11 23.19 0.02
CA LEU A 102 -1.72 21.96 -0.43
C LEU A 102 -3.26 22.03 -0.46
N GLN A 103 -3.86 22.63 0.59
CA GLN A 103 -5.29 22.88 0.63
C GLN A 103 -5.73 23.80 -0.50
N ASN A 104 -5.00 24.88 -0.76
CA ASN A 104 -5.33 25.80 -1.84
C ASN A 104 -5.28 25.12 -3.22
N VAL A 105 -4.28 24.31 -3.48
CA VAL A 105 -4.17 23.54 -4.74
C VAL A 105 -5.30 22.54 -4.88
N ILE A 106 -5.60 21.78 -3.85
CA ILE A 106 -6.52 20.62 -3.94
C ILE A 106 -7.99 21.03 -3.74
N LEU A 107 -8.29 21.92 -2.79
CA LEU A 107 -9.67 22.32 -2.50
C LEU A 107 -10.15 23.42 -3.45
N ASN A 108 -9.30 24.42 -3.70
CA ASN A 108 -9.64 25.58 -4.50
C ASN A 108 -9.20 25.49 -5.97
N ASP A 109 -8.50 24.39 -6.33
CA ASP A 109 -7.96 24.17 -7.68
C ASP A 109 -7.11 25.35 -8.21
N SER A 110 -6.30 25.94 -7.34
CA SER A 110 -5.53 27.15 -7.66
C SER A 110 -4.54 26.98 -8.82
N LEU A 111 -4.18 25.74 -9.17
CA LEU A 111 -3.33 25.40 -10.30
C LEU A 111 -4.10 24.83 -11.52
N GLY A 112 -5.42 24.68 -11.41
CA GLY A 112 -6.24 24.08 -12.49
C GLY A 112 -5.93 22.59 -12.76
N LEU A 113 -5.44 21.85 -11.77
CA LEU A 113 -4.95 20.48 -11.94
C LEU A 113 -5.95 19.39 -11.52
N ASN A 114 -6.99 19.75 -10.82
CA ASN A 114 -7.86 18.76 -10.17
C ASN A 114 -8.48 17.74 -11.13
N ALA A 115 -8.95 18.19 -12.29
CA ALA A 115 -9.51 17.29 -13.29
C ALA A 115 -8.48 16.30 -13.84
N GLU A 116 -7.25 16.75 -14.05
CA GLU A 116 -6.16 15.90 -14.51
C GLU A 116 -5.74 14.88 -13.45
N LEU A 117 -5.63 15.29 -12.17
CA LEU A 117 -5.30 14.40 -11.04
C LEU A 117 -6.36 13.30 -10.88
N GLU A 118 -7.64 13.65 -11.00
CA GLU A 118 -8.74 12.68 -10.96
C GLU A 118 -8.68 11.70 -12.14
N ALA A 119 -8.43 12.19 -13.34
CA ALA A 119 -8.30 11.35 -14.53
C ALA A 119 -7.11 10.37 -14.42
N GLN A 120 -5.97 10.83 -13.90
CA GLN A 120 -4.81 9.98 -13.66
C GLN A 120 -5.09 8.88 -12.63
N MET A 121 -5.74 9.22 -11.51
CA MET A 121 -6.14 8.21 -10.53
C MET A 121 -7.14 7.22 -11.12
N GLN A 122 -8.10 7.70 -11.89
CA GLN A 122 -9.07 6.83 -12.55
C GLN A 122 -8.40 5.88 -13.56
N HIS A 123 -7.38 6.35 -14.27
CA HIS A 123 -6.57 5.49 -15.14
C HIS A 123 -5.88 4.37 -14.33
N VAL A 124 -5.24 4.69 -13.20
CA VAL A 124 -4.63 3.68 -12.30
C VAL A 124 -5.67 2.66 -11.84
N VAL A 125 -6.85 3.11 -11.44
CA VAL A 125 -7.94 2.22 -11.00
C VAL A 125 -8.41 1.29 -12.12
N ASN A 126 -8.57 1.80 -13.33
CA ASN A 126 -9.09 1.06 -14.46
C ASN A 126 -8.08 0.06 -15.05
N THR A 127 -6.79 0.35 -14.93
CA THR A 127 -5.71 -0.48 -15.49
C THR A 127 -5.12 -1.46 -14.47
N TYR A 128 -5.48 -1.35 -13.20
CA TYR A 128 -4.96 -2.23 -12.17
C TYR A 128 -5.44 -3.66 -12.35
N GLN A 129 -4.49 -4.57 -12.47
CA GLN A 129 -4.71 -6.00 -12.42
C GLN A 129 -4.11 -6.59 -11.16
N CYS A 130 -4.90 -7.33 -10.39
CA CYS A 130 -4.41 -8.04 -9.22
C CYS A 130 -3.71 -9.34 -9.63
N GLU A 131 -2.39 -9.39 -9.56
CA GLU A 131 -1.57 -10.55 -9.89
C GLU A 131 -1.96 -11.79 -9.07
N TRP A 132 -2.30 -11.62 -7.78
CA TRP A 132 -2.77 -12.70 -6.94
C TRP A 132 -4.13 -13.26 -7.38
N LYS A 133 -5.04 -12.39 -7.81
CA LYS A 133 -6.32 -12.84 -8.36
C LYS A 133 -6.08 -13.65 -9.63
N THR A 134 -5.21 -13.18 -10.51
CA THR A 134 -4.81 -13.92 -11.71
C THR A 134 -4.19 -15.26 -11.34
N ALA A 135 -3.24 -15.28 -10.39
CA ALA A 135 -2.59 -16.51 -9.94
C ALA A 135 -3.57 -17.54 -9.37
N VAL A 136 -4.63 -17.11 -8.70
CA VAL A 136 -5.65 -18.01 -8.14
C VAL A 136 -6.64 -18.53 -9.21
N THR A 137 -6.97 -17.70 -10.20
CA THR A 137 -7.99 -17.99 -11.20
C THR A 137 -7.43 -18.65 -12.47
N ASP A 138 -6.15 -18.42 -12.80
CA ASP A 138 -5.50 -19.00 -13.96
C ASP A 138 -4.86 -20.37 -13.60
N PRO A 139 -5.33 -21.48 -14.16
CA PRO A 139 -4.79 -22.82 -13.87
C PRO A 139 -3.31 -22.98 -14.21
N GLU A 140 -2.81 -22.32 -15.26
CA GLU A 140 -1.41 -22.42 -15.67
C GLU A 140 -0.49 -21.66 -14.72
N VAL A 141 -0.91 -20.46 -14.31
CA VAL A 141 -0.16 -19.69 -13.30
C VAL A 141 -0.21 -20.38 -11.94
N ARG A 142 -1.37 -20.97 -11.59
CA ARG A 142 -1.56 -21.72 -10.34
C ARG A 142 -0.62 -22.91 -10.20
N LYS A 143 -0.23 -23.56 -11.28
CA LYS A 143 0.74 -24.67 -11.27
C LYS A 143 2.11 -24.29 -10.70
N ARG A 144 2.48 -23.00 -10.74
CA ARG A 144 3.75 -22.51 -10.19
C ARG A 144 3.78 -22.42 -8.67
N PHE A 145 2.59 -22.46 -8.03
CA PHE A 145 2.47 -22.36 -6.59
C PHE A 145 2.27 -23.75 -6.00
N ARG A 146 3.16 -24.12 -5.09
CA ARG A 146 3.13 -25.41 -4.39
C ARG A 146 3.12 -25.18 -2.89
N SER A 147 2.44 -26.07 -2.17
CA SER A 147 2.53 -26.11 -0.71
C SER A 147 3.72 -26.98 -0.33
N PHE A 148 4.67 -26.45 0.42
CA PHE A 148 5.81 -27.23 0.90
C PHE A 148 5.75 -27.53 2.39
N VAL A 149 4.82 -26.97 3.11
CA VAL A 149 4.62 -27.27 4.53
C VAL A 149 3.48 -28.26 4.68
N ASN A 150 3.75 -29.41 5.32
CA ASN A 150 2.78 -30.49 5.51
C ASN A 150 2.12 -30.99 4.21
N SER A 151 2.83 -30.90 3.07
CA SER A 151 2.36 -31.41 1.80
C SER A 151 2.82 -32.85 1.62
N HIS A 152 1.88 -33.74 1.24
CA HIS A 152 2.20 -35.12 0.87
C HIS A 152 2.83 -35.23 -0.53
N LYS A 153 2.87 -34.13 -1.31
CA LYS A 153 3.50 -34.10 -2.62
C LYS A 153 4.96 -33.74 -2.48
N LYS A 154 5.84 -34.62 -2.96
CA LYS A 154 7.26 -34.31 -3.08
C LYS A 154 7.46 -33.20 -4.11
N ASP A 155 8.29 -32.22 -3.78
CA ASP A 155 8.78 -31.22 -4.73
C ASP A 155 10.17 -31.66 -5.20
N GLU A 156 10.37 -31.78 -6.50
CA GLU A 156 11.62 -32.22 -7.11
C GLU A 156 12.79 -31.28 -6.85
N HIS A 157 12.48 -30.03 -6.54
CA HIS A 157 13.48 -28.96 -6.32
C HIS A 157 13.72 -28.64 -4.85
N ILE A 158 12.95 -29.25 -3.93
CA ILE A 158 13.05 -29.00 -2.50
C ILE A 158 13.31 -30.31 -1.77
N VAL A 159 14.45 -30.38 -1.11
CA VAL A 159 14.77 -31.47 -0.16
C VAL A 159 14.07 -31.17 1.15
N PHE A 160 13.29 -32.12 1.63
CA PHE A 160 12.60 -32.02 2.91
C PHE A 160 13.27 -32.93 3.93
N VAL A 161 13.37 -32.44 5.16
CA VAL A 161 13.84 -33.20 6.31
C VAL A 161 12.75 -33.22 7.38
N GLU A 162 12.73 -34.28 8.18
CA GLU A 162 11.84 -34.38 9.33
C GLU A 162 12.56 -33.87 10.59
N GLU A 163 11.91 -32.96 11.31
CA GLU A 163 12.38 -32.47 12.58
C GLU A 163 11.21 -32.40 13.57
N ARG A 164 11.32 -33.12 14.68
CA ARG A 164 10.28 -33.19 15.73
C ARG A 164 8.91 -33.63 15.22
N GLY A 165 8.87 -34.57 14.30
CA GLY A 165 7.62 -35.08 13.70
C GLY A 165 6.96 -34.13 12.71
N GLN A 166 7.67 -33.09 12.26
CA GLN A 166 7.19 -32.15 11.24
C GLN A 166 8.16 -32.10 10.07
N ILE A 167 7.61 -31.99 8.87
CA ILE A 167 8.40 -31.85 7.65
C ILE A 167 8.71 -30.37 7.42
N ARG A 168 10.00 -30.06 7.23
CA ARG A 168 10.49 -28.73 6.84
C ARG A 168 11.44 -28.81 5.66
N PRO A 169 11.63 -27.71 4.90
CA PRO A 169 12.72 -27.63 3.91
C PRO A 169 14.08 -27.81 4.57
N ALA A 170 14.97 -28.55 3.91
CA ALA A 170 16.34 -28.74 4.33
C ALA A 170 17.13 -27.43 4.28
N ARG A 171 17.97 -27.17 5.29
CA ARG A 171 18.93 -26.06 5.30
C ARG A 171 20.04 -26.30 4.26
N PRO A 172 20.79 -25.28 3.84
CA PRO A 172 21.86 -25.44 2.87
C PRO A 172 22.88 -26.54 3.23
N GLU A 173 23.26 -26.64 4.48
CA GLU A 173 24.19 -27.64 5.01
C GLU A 173 23.62 -29.07 5.01
N GLU A 174 22.30 -29.21 5.11
CA GLU A 174 21.60 -30.49 5.09
C GLU A 174 21.34 -30.99 3.64
N ARG A 175 21.55 -30.13 2.64
CA ARG A 175 21.39 -30.47 1.22
C ARG A 175 22.66 -31.07 0.59
N ALA A 176 23.79 -31.00 1.27
CA ALA A 176 25.09 -31.41 0.75
C ALA A 176 25.23 -32.92 0.50
N GLU A 177 24.31 -33.76 1.01
CA GLU A 177 24.30 -35.21 0.78
C GLU A 177 23.53 -35.66 -0.47
N VAL A 178 22.79 -34.76 -1.12
CA VAL A 178 22.15 -35.04 -2.41
C VAL A 178 23.11 -34.59 -3.50
N ALA A 179 24.19 -35.33 -3.67
CA ALA A 179 25.01 -35.22 -4.87
C ALA A 179 24.10 -35.39 -6.08
N LEU A 180 23.99 -34.36 -6.90
CA LEU A 180 23.36 -34.44 -8.21
C LEU A 180 24.05 -35.56 -8.96
N ASP A 181 23.35 -36.65 -9.15
CA ASP A 181 23.78 -37.71 -10.07
C ASP A 181 23.60 -37.20 -11.49
N VAL A 182 24.61 -36.43 -11.96
CA VAL A 182 24.65 -35.73 -13.27
C VAL A 182 25.07 -36.73 -14.36
N THR A 183 25.03 -38.05 -14.11
CA THR A 183 25.49 -39.07 -15.03
C THR A 183 24.39 -39.75 -15.80
N GLN A 184 23.19 -39.14 -15.94
CA GLN A 184 22.21 -39.62 -16.92
C GLN A 184 21.66 -38.44 -17.73
N ALA A 185 22.44 -37.92 -18.67
CA ALA A 185 21.99 -37.14 -19.82
C ALA A 185 22.37 -37.92 -21.09
#